data_81572dccba40a4d9f721e88bba50b28e
#
_entry.id   81572dccba40a4d9f721e88bba50b28e
#
_cell.length_a   1.000
_cell.length_b   1.000
_cell.length_c   1.000
_cell.angle_alpha   90.00
_cell.angle_beta   90.00
_cell.angle_gamma   90.00
#
_symmetry.space_group_name_H-M   'P 1'
#
loop_
_entity.id
_entity.type
_entity.pdbx_description
1 polymer ?
#
loop_
_entity_poly.entity_id
_entity_poly.type
_entity_poly.pdbx_seq_one_letter_code
_entity_poly.pdbx_strand_id
1 'polypeptide(L)'
;IIPRRKLKGAKEGDKPIFVAERNSMWALSGDRVRFSCMARRKNHIKEAQVIEILHRAKETFVGRISIDHDLATLISPSNVLANSIIIPRRKLKGAKEGDNVVVKIMEWPDADHRNMIGEVTDVLGKSGDNDVEMNTILAQYGLPYKYPKNVEEAAEKISAEITPEDYAEREDFRDTFTCTIDPKDAKDFDDALSIKKLKDGLWEVGVHIADVSHYVCLLYTSDAAD
;
A
#
# COMPACT_ATOMS: atom_id res chain seq x y z
N ILE A 1 15.45 -12.72 14.39
CA ILE A 1 16.38 -13.10 13.29
C ILE A 1 16.44 -11.93 12.34
N ILE A 2 17.59 -11.27 12.20
CA ILE A 2 17.77 -10.18 11.23
C ILE A 2 18.02 -10.82 9.86
N PRO A 3 17.18 -10.55 8.84
CA PRO A 3 17.35 -11.12 7.51
C PRO A 3 18.71 -10.75 6.90
N ARG A 4 19.40 -11.70 6.26
CA ARG A 4 20.73 -11.55 5.65
C ARG A 4 20.87 -10.32 4.72
N ARG A 5 19.82 -9.98 3.96
CA ARG A 5 19.84 -8.89 2.96
C ARG A 5 20.00 -7.49 3.55
N LYS A 6 19.94 -7.32 4.86
CA LYS A 6 19.92 -6.02 5.54
C LYS A 6 21.12 -5.74 6.43
N LEU A 7 22.10 -6.63 6.47
CA LEU A 7 23.36 -6.40 7.17
C LEU A 7 24.33 -5.64 6.26
N LYS A 8 24.72 -4.42 6.63
CA LYS A 8 25.72 -3.65 5.88
C LYS A 8 27.04 -4.43 5.89
N GLY A 9 27.54 -4.81 4.70
CA GLY A 9 28.74 -5.65 4.55
C GLY A 9 28.50 -7.17 4.59
N ALA A 10 27.24 -7.63 4.79
CA ALA A 10 26.90 -9.04 4.68
C ALA A 10 26.88 -9.48 3.20
N LYS A 11 27.52 -10.61 2.90
CA LYS A 11 27.50 -11.22 1.57
C LYS A 11 26.46 -12.34 1.50
N GLU A 12 26.05 -12.67 0.29
CA GLU A 12 25.22 -13.83 0.05
C GLU A 12 25.98 -15.08 0.53
N GLY A 13 25.34 -15.90 1.39
CA GLY A 13 26.00 -17.04 2.03
C GLY A 13 26.44 -16.82 3.48
N ASP A 14 26.48 -15.59 3.99
CA ASP A 14 26.80 -15.33 5.39
C ASP A 14 25.78 -15.97 6.35
N LYS A 15 26.28 -16.55 7.44
CA LYS A 15 25.43 -17.16 8.46
C LYS A 15 24.61 -16.07 9.19
N PRO A 16 23.32 -16.33 9.51
CA PRO A 16 22.51 -15.38 10.26
C PRO A 16 23.12 -15.15 11.65
N ILE A 17 23.01 -13.92 12.12
CA ILE A 17 23.38 -13.54 13.49
C ILE A 17 22.09 -13.49 14.30
N PHE A 18 22.08 -14.16 15.44
CA PHE A 18 20.94 -14.16 16.35
C PHE A 18 21.00 -12.93 17.25
N VAL A 19 19.85 -12.25 17.39
CA VAL A 19 19.64 -11.16 18.34
C VAL A 19 18.47 -11.56 19.22
N ALA A 20 18.72 -11.75 20.50
CA ALA A 20 17.66 -12.01 21.47
C ALA A 20 16.78 -10.74 21.63
N GLU A 21 15.50 -10.90 21.93
CA GLU A 21 14.56 -9.78 22.10
C GLU A 21 15.08 -8.70 23.07
N ARG A 22 15.59 -9.10 24.23
CA ARG A 22 16.20 -8.19 25.21
C ARG A 22 17.41 -7.40 24.71
N ASN A 23 18.03 -7.86 23.60
CA ASN A 23 19.19 -7.26 22.98
C ASN A 23 18.84 -6.57 21.66
N SER A 24 17.56 -6.52 21.28
CA SER A 24 17.08 -5.97 20.00
C SER A 24 16.94 -4.47 20.01
N MET A 25 16.90 -3.83 21.18
CA MET A 25 16.63 -2.39 21.30
C MET A 25 15.32 -1.98 20.61
N TRP A 26 14.31 -2.87 20.71
CA TRP A 26 13.00 -2.72 20.02
C TRP A 26 13.09 -2.52 18.51
N ALA A 27 14.13 -3.07 17.87
CA ALA A 27 14.23 -3.09 16.43
C ALA A 27 13.14 -3.97 15.82
N LEU A 28 12.48 -3.45 14.80
CA LEU A 28 11.44 -4.15 14.03
C LEU A 28 12.03 -4.78 12.77
N SER A 29 11.26 -5.70 12.20
CA SER A 29 11.64 -6.31 10.91
C SER A 29 11.78 -5.23 9.84
N GLY A 30 12.94 -5.21 9.22
CA GLY A 30 13.26 -4.23 8.19
C GLY A 30 14.11 -3.07 8.65
N ASP A 31 14.20 -2.81 9.95
CA ASP A 31 15.03 -1.72 10.47
C ASP A 31 16.50 -1.90 10.11
N ARG A 32 17.16 -0.79 9.85
CA ARG A 32 18.60 -0.73 9.68
C ARG A 32 19.23 -0.39 11.02
N VAL A 33 20.08 -1.30 11.52
CA VAL A 33 20.63 -1.21 12.86
C VAL A 33 22.16 -1.30 12.85
N ARG A 34 22.77 -0.69 13.85
CA ARG A 34 24.16 -0.94 14.24
C ARG A 34 24.14 -1.96 15.38
N PHE A 35 24.97 -2.97 15.28
CA PHE A 35 25.05 -4.03 16.31
C PHE A 35 26.48 -4.33 16.69
N SER A 36 26.68 -4.86 17.91
CA SER A 36 27.94 -5.41 18.39
C SER A 36 27.80 -6.92 18.54
N CYS A 37 28.81 -7.66 18.07
CA CYS A 37 28.86 -9.12 18.26
C CYS A 37 29.24 -9.43 19.71
N MET A 38 28.50 -10.35 20.33
CA MET A 38 28.81 -10.84 21.66
C MET A 38 29.91 -11.93 21.61
N ALA A 39 30.63 -12.14 22.70
CA ALA A 39 31.63 -13.15 22.81
C ALA A 39 31.02 -14.53 22.51
N ARG A 40 31.68 -15.30 21.62
CA ARG A 40 31.21 -16.61 21.17
C ARG A 40 31.40 -17.66 22.26
N ARG A 41 30.32 -18.25 22.75
CA ARG A 41 30.41 -19.48 23.53
C ARG A 41 30.68 -20.65 22.59
N LYS A 42 31.55 -21.62 23.03
CA LYS A 42 31.88 -22.83 22.25
C LYS A 42 30.58 -23.52 21.80
N ASN A 43 30.44 -23.80 20.51
CA ASN A 43 29.28 -24.45 19.86
C ASN A 43 27.95 -23.68 19.78
N HIS A 44 27.91 -22.37 19.95
CA HIS A 44 26.69 -21.59 19.83
C HIS A 44 26.66 -20.72 18.55
N ILE A 45 25.43 -20.39 18.11
CA ILE A 45 25.16 -19.42 17.04
C ILE A 45 25.79 -18.08 17.44
N LYS A 46 26.33 -17.36 16.48
CA LYS A 46 26.78 -15.96 16.72
C LYS A 46 25.63 -15.13 17.24
N GLU A 47 25.82 -14.51 18.39
CA GLU A 47 24.87 -13.59 19.01
C GLU A 47 25.37 -12.16 18.88
N ALA A 48 24.40 -11.23 18.76
CA ALA A 48 24.69 -9.78 18.75
C ALA A 48 23.67 -9.02 19.59
N GLN A 49 24.09 -7.81 19.96
CA GLN A 49 23.26 -6.81 20.59
C GLN A 49 23.13 -5.59 19.68
N VAL A 50 21.94 -5.12 19.43
CA VAL A 50 21.70 -3.84 18.75
C VAL A 50 22.11 -2.71 19.69
N ILE A 51 22.91 -1.80 19.18
CA ILE A 51 23.42 -0.63 19.93
C ILE A 51 22.83 0.68 19.42
N GLU A 52 22.27 0.67 18.21
CA GLU A 52 21.65 1.85 17.62
C GLU A 52 20.71 1.43 16.48
N ILE A 53 19.59 2.13 16.35
CA ILE A 53 18.69 2.04 15.20
C ILE A 53 19.01 3.21 14.28
N LEU A 54 19.60 2.89 13.13
CA LEU A 54 20.05 3.88 12.15
C LEU A 54 18.90 4.39 11.28
N HIS A 55 17.92 3.51 11.02
CA HIS A 55 16.78 3.86 10.17
C HIS A 55 15.63 2.90 10.47
N ARG A 56 14.43 3.43 10.68
CA ARG A 56 13.20 2.65 10.80
C ARG A 56 12.69 2.30 9.40
N ALA A 57 12.40 1.04 9.19
CA ALA A 57 11.83 0.60 7.91
C ALA A 57 10.37 1.02 7.75
N LYS A 58 9.66 1.20 8.86
CA LYS A 58 8.24 1.52 8.89
C LYS A 58 7.93 2.38 10.12
N GLU A 59 7.31 3.52 9.89
CA GLU A 59 6.89 4.45 10.96
C GLU A 59 5.37 4.49 11.12
N THR A 60 4.63 3.91 10.16
CA THR A 60 3.17 3.87 10.16
C THR A 60 2.69 2.44 10.27
N PHE A 61 1.64 2.24 11.04
CA PHE A 61 1.02 0.93 11.27
C PHE A 61 -0.48 1.02 11.08
N VAL A 62 -1.05 -0.06 10.57
CA VAL A 62 -2.48 -0.17 10.31
C VAL A 62 -3.06 -1.23 11.24
N GLY A 63 -4.22 -0.96 11.77
CA GLY A 63 -4.92 -1.88 12.65
C GLY A 63 -6.24 -1.32 13.12
N ARG A 64 -6.88 -2.08 13.99
CA ARG A 64 -8.16 -1.71 14.60
C ARG A 64 -7.95 -1.02 15.94
N ILE A 65 -8.69 0.05 16.17
CA ILE A 65 -8.71 0.74 17.47
C ILE A 65 -9.49 -0.10 18.48
N SER A 66 -8.90 -0.25 19.67
CA SER A 66 -9.60 -0.67 20.88
C SER A 66 -9.48 0.41 21.93
N ILE A 67 -10.60 0.81 22.50
CA ILE A 67 -10.68 1.88 23.51
C ILE A 67 -11.07 1.25 24.83
N ASP A 68 -10.18 1.32 25.81
CA ASP A 68 -10.45 0.90 27.18
C ASP A 68 -10.30 2.11 28.12
N HIS A 69 -11.41 2.53 28.72
CA HIS A 69 -11.50 3.71 29.60
C HIS A 69 -10.82 4.95 28.99
N ASP A 70 -9.64 5.32 29.46
CA ASP A 70 -8.92 6.52 29.02
C ASP A 70 -7.82 6.27 28.00
N LEU A 71 -7.56 5.02 27.65
CA LEU A 71 -6.51 4.63 26.73
C LEU A 71 -7.10 4.00 25.46
N ALA A 72 -6.55 4.36 24.33
CA ALA A 72 -6.78 3.65 23.10
C ALA A 72 -5.52 2.90 22.69
N THR A 73 -5.70 1.71 22.14
CA THR A 73 -4.61 0.86 21.64
C THR A 73 -4.89 0.43 20.23
N LEU A 74 -3.82 0.27 19.45
CA LEU A 74 -3.91 -0.29 18.11
C LEU A 74 -3.74 -1.81 18.17
N ILE A 75 -4.76 -2.54 17.74
CA ILE A 75 -4.70 -3.98 17.53
C ILE A 75 -4.27 -4.22 16.09
N SER A 76 -3.01 -4.58 15.88
CA SER A 76 -2.49 -4.92 14.55
C SER A 76 -2.75 -6.39 14.24
N PRO A 77 -3.22 -6.74 13.02
CA PRO A 77 -3.39 -8.13 12.61
C PRO A 77 -2.06 -8.88 12.44
N SER A 78 -0.95 -8.15 12.32
CA SER A 78 0.38 -8.75 12.28
C SER A 78 0.97 -8.83 13.68
N ASN A 79 1.33 -10.04 14.13
CA ASN A 79 2.08 -10.30 15.37
C ASN A 79 3.50 -9.67 15.40
N VAL A 80 3.76 -8.71 14.51
CA VAL A 80 5.08 -8.05 14.35
C VAL A 80 5.34 -7.07 15.49
N LEU A 81 4.29 -6.62 16.19
CA LEU A 81 4.42 -5.69 17.30
C LEU A 81 4.31 -6.46 18.63
N ALA A 82 5.44 -6.80 19.22
CA ALA A 82 5.50 -7.35 20.57
C ALA A 82 4.97 -6.37 21.64
N ASN A 83 4.87 -5.08 21.30
CA ASN A 83 4.43 -4.01 22.17
C ASN A 83 3.16 -3.34 21.64
N SER A 84 2.24 -3.03 22.51
CA SER A 84 1.02 -2.27 22.16
C SER A 84 1.37 -0.84 21.76
N ILE A 85 0.75 -0.35 20.68
CA ILE A 85 0.80 1.07 20.34
C ILE A 85 -0.32 1.75 21.11
N ILE A 86 0.06 2.64 22.02
CA ILE A 86 -0.87 3.45 22.80
C ILE A 86 -1.16 4.74 22.04
N ILE A 87 -2.43 5.11 21.98
CA ILE A 87 -2.89 6.32 21.31
C ILE A 87 -3.59 7.19 22.32
N PRO A 88 -3.01 8.33 22.72
CA PRO A 88 -3.69 9.28 23.60
C PRO A 88 -5.02 9.75 22.97
N ARG A 89 -6.07 9.93 23.76
CA ARG A 89 -7.40 10.33 23.25
C ARG A 89 -7.37 11.56 22.35
N ARG A 90 -6.57 12.56 22.68
CA ARG A 90 -6.39 13.77 21.86
C ARG A 90 -5.81 13.51 20.46
N LYS A 91 -5.19 12.33 20.25
CA LYS A 91 -4.55 11.92 19.00
C LYS A 91 -5.36 10.89 18.21
N LEU A 92 -6.61 10.63 18.60
CA LEU A 92 -7.51 9.69 17.91
C LEU A 92 -8.10 10.25 16.61
N LYS A 93 -8.11 11.57 16.42
CA LYS A 93 -8.71 12.24 15.23
C LYS A 93 -10.15 11.80 14.92
N GLY A 94 -10.93 11.52 15.94
CA GLY A 94 -12.32 11.10 15.79
C GLY A 94 -12.54 9.61 15.56
N ALA A 95 -11.48 8.78 15.55
CA ALA A 95 -11.61 7.33 15.47
C ALA A 95 -12.41 6.79 16.68
N LYS A 96 -13.26 5.81 16.40
CA LYS A 96 -14.15 5.15 17.38
C LYS A 96 -13.68 3.72 17.64
N GLU A 97 -14.23 3.11 18.69
CA GLU A 97 -14.03 1.68 18.98
C GLU A 97 -14.34 0.82 17.75
N GLY A 98 -13.38 -0.03 17.38
CA GLY A 98 -13.52 -0.97 16.27
C GLY A 98 -13.18 -0.41 14.88
N ASP A 99 -12.86 0.88 14.76
CA ASP A 99 -12.45 1.46 13.48
C ASP A 99 -11.06 0.97 13.06
N ASN A 100 -10.89 0.71 11.77
CA ASN A 100 -9.59 0.54 11.15
C ASN A 100 -8.94 1.90 10.91
N VAL A 101 -7.69 2.04 11.31
CA VAL A 101 -6.96 3.30 11.27
C VAL A 101 -5.53 3.11 10.81
N VAL A 102 -4.94 4.19 10.30
CA VAL A 102 -3.51 4.33 10.09
C VAL A 102 -2.93 5.16 11.23
N VAL A 103 -1.90 4.63 11.88
CA VAL A 103 -1.25 5.26 13.04
C VAL A 103 0.23 5.49 12.73
N LYS A 104 0.69 6.72 12.91
CA LYS A 104 2.12 7.06 12.87
C LYS A 104 2.70 6.98 14.29
N ILE A 105 3.86 6.37 14.43
CA ILE A 105 4.58 6.34 15.71
C ILE A 105 5.23 7.69 15.93
N MET A 106 4.95 8.27 17.09
CA MET A 106 5.49 9.55 17.54
C MET A 106 6.64 9.35 18.53
N GLU A 107 6.51 8.32 19.39
CA GLU A 107 7.53 7.99 20.38
C GLU A 107 7.79 6.48 20.33
N TRP A 108 9.04 6.11 20.18
CA TRP A 108 9.48 4.72 20.17
C TRP A 108 9.82 4.25 21.59
N PRO A 109 9.75 2.94 21.85
CA PRO A 109 10.13 2.42 23.17
C PRO A 109 11.58 2.72 23.49
N ASP A 110 11.83 2.97 24.76
CA ASP A 110 13.14 3.15 25.36
C ASP A 110 13.28 2.35 26.68
N ALA A 111 14.33 2.61 27.45
CA ALA A 111 14.58 1.92 28.71
C ALA A 111 13.50 2.19 29.77
N ASP A 112 12.91 3.39 29.74
CA ASP A 112 11.94 3.86 30.74
C ASP A 112 10.48 3.60 30.29
N HIS A 113 10.24 3.60 28.98
CA HIS A 113 8.92 3.47 28.36
C HIS A 113 8.89 2.32 27.35
N ARG A 114 8.24 1.23 27.70
CA ARG A 114 8.20 0.02 26.84
C ARG A 114 7.16 0.07 25.72
N ASN A 115 6.20 0.96 25.79
CA ASN A 115 5.12 1.07 24.80
C ASN A 115 5.44 2.14 23.75
N MET A 116 4.98 1.90 22.52
CA MET A 116 5.00 2.91 21.47
C MET A 116 3.86 3.89 21.70
N ILE A 117 4.10 5.18 21.46
CA ILE A 117 3.03 6.18 21.43
C ILE A 117 2.79 6.59 19.99
N GLY A 118 1.54 6.47 19.55
CA GLY A 118 1.12 6.77 18.19
C GLY A 118 0.10 7.90 18.11
N GLU A 119 -0.08 8.38 16.89
CA GLU A 119 -1.13 9.30 16.50
C GLU A 119 -1.86 8.74 15.29
N VAL A 120 -3.19 8.75 15.30
CA VAL A 120 -3.99 8.41 14.12
C VAL A 120 -3.72 9.45 13.05
N THR A 121 -3.27 8.99 11.88
CA THR A 121 -3.10 9.86 10.70
C THR A 121 -4.34 9.83 9.83
N ASP A 122 -4.96 8.66 9.71
CA ASP A 122 -6.17 8.47 8.92
C ASP A 122 -7.12 7.46 9.56
N VAL A 123 -8.43 7.70 9.42
CA VAL A 123 -9.51 6.78 9.82
C VAL A 123 -10.08 6.17 8.56
N LEU A 124 -9.87 4.86 8.38
CA LEU A 124 -10.29 4.13 7.19
C LEU A 124 -11.79 3.78 7.25
N GLY A 125 -12.31 3.58 8.45
CA GLY A 125 -13.71 3.29 8.69
C GLY A 125 -13.93 2.08 9.58
N LYS A 126 -15.18 1.66 9.71
CA LYS A 126 -15.58 0.55 10.56
C LYS A 126 -15.18 -0.80 9.95
N SER A 127 -14.54 -1.65 10.73
CA SER A 127 -14.17 -3.01 10.30
C SER A 127 -15.40 -3.82 9.89
N GLY A 128 -15.25 -4.59 8.80
CA GLY A 128 -16.31 -5.42 8.21
C GLY A 128 -16.96 -4.81 6.96
N ASP A 129 -16.65 -3.59 6.59
CA ASP A 129 -17.00 -3.00 5.31
C ASP A 129 -15.92 -3.38 4.27
N ASN A 130 -16.34 -3.83 3.08
CA ASN A 130 -15.43 -4.32 2.05
C ASN A 130 -14.43 -3.25 1.59
N ASP A 131 -14.89 -2.02 1.39
CA ASP A 131 -14.03 -0.92 0.95
C ASP A 131 -13.03 -0.55 2.04
N VAL A 132 -13.45 -0.58 3.31
CA VAL A 132 -12.58 -0.35 4.45
C VAL A 132 -11.53 -1.45 4.59
N GLU A 133 -11.91 -2.71 4.44
CA GLU A 133 -10.96 -3.84 4.49
C GLU A 133 -9.94 -3.76 3.33
N MET A 134 -10.39 -3.41 2.11
CA MET A 134 -9.51 -3.22 0.97
C MET A 134 -8.53 -2.07 1.22
N ASN A 135 -9.00 -0.91 1.65
CA ASN A 135 -8.17 0.25 1.97
C ASN A 135 -7.20 -0.06 3.12
N THR A 136 -7.61 -0.90 4.09
CA THR A 136 -6.77 -1.38 5.19
C THR A 136 -5.60 -2.21 4.66
N ILE A 137 -5.86 -3.10 3.70
CA ILE A 137 -4.82 -3.91 3.06
C ILE A 137 -3.86 -3.02 2.28
N LEU A 138 -4.37 -2.12 1.44
CA LEU A 138 -3.53 -1.19 0.67
C LEU A 138 -2.62 -0.37 1.59
N ALA A 139 -3.18 0.25 2.63
CA ALA A 139 -2.44 1.02 3.62
C ALA A 139 -1.38 0.18 4.36
N GLN A 140 -1.68 -1.10 4.69
CA GLN A 140 -0.75 -2.01 5.35
C GLN A 140 0.50 -2.27 4.51
N TYR A 141 0.35 -2.35 3.18
CA TYR A 141 1.45 -2.54 2.23
C TYR A 141 2.08 -1.23 1.76
N GLY A 142 1.59 -0.08 2.23
CA GLY A 142 2.09 1.25 1.82
C GLY A 142 1.68 1.64 0.41
N LEU A 143 0.60 1.04 -0.11
CA LEU A 143 0.01 1.38 -1.39
C LEU A 143 -0.98 2.53 -1.24
N PRO A 144 -1.14 3.38 -2.26
CA PRO A 144 -2.17 4.42 -2.26
C PRO A 144 -3.57 3.81 -2.12
N TYR A 145 -4.38 4.36 -1.23
CA TYR A 145 -5.77 3.95 -0.99
C TYR A 145 -6.75 5.12 -1.11
N LYS A 146 -6.24 6.30 -1.43
CA LYS A 146 -7.00 7.52 -1.72
C LYS A 146 -6.31 8.28 -2.85
N TYR A 147 -7.09 8.88 -3.71
CA TYR A 147 -6.56 9.82 -4.68
C TYR A 147 -6.34 11.20 -4.03
N PRO A 148 -5.35 11.97 -4.48
CA PRO A 148 -5.22 13.38 -4.12
C PRO A 148 -6.49 14.15 -4.55
N LYS A 149 -6.92 15.13 -3.74
CA LYS A 149 -8.14 15.92 -4.03
C LYS A 149 -8.16 16.57 -5.41
N ASN A 150 -7.02 17.09 -5.84
CA ASN A 150 -6.90 17.69 -7.17
C ASN A 150 -7.14 16.69 -8.30
N VAL A 151 -6.81 15.40 -8.08
CA VAL A 151 -7.08 14.32 -9.06
C VAL A 151 -8.57 13.98 -9.07
N GLU A 152 -9.20 13.86 -7.90
CA GLU A 152 -10.65 13.64 -7.79
C GLU A 152 -11.44 14.77 -8.42
N GLU A 153 -11.09 16.02 -8.10
CA GLU A 153 -11.71 17.22 -8.70
C GLU A 153 -11.49 17.33 -10.21
N ALA A 154 -10.36 16.82 -10.72
CA ALA A 154 -10.11 16.77 -12.16
C ALA A 154 -10.96 15.68 -12.83
N ALA A 155 -11.08 14.51 -12.21
CA ALA A 155 -11.92 13.42 -12.70
C ALA A 155 -13.41 13.81 -12.75
N GLU A 156 -13.91 14.50 -11.72
CA GLU A 156 -15.30 14.99 -11.67
C GLU A 156 -15.64 16.00 -12.78
N LYS A 157 -14.65 16.69 -13.34
CA LYS A 157 -14.84 17.64 -14.44
C LYS A 157 -14.94 16.98 -15.82
N ILE A 158 -14.58 15.70 -15.91
CA ILE A 158 -14.65 14.95 -17.17
C ILE A 158 -16.12 14.66 -17.46
N SER A 159 -16.62 15.13 -18.61
CA SER A 159 -17.99 14.83 -19.05
C SER A 159 -18.14 13.34 -19.38
N ALA A 160 -19.25 12.74 -18.95
CA ALA A 160 -19.67 11.42 -19.40
C ALA A 160 -20.37 11.44 -20.76
N GLU A 161 -20.72 12.62 -21.27
CA GLU A 161 -21.38 12.79 -22.55
C GLU A 161 -20.35 12.89 -23.67
N ILE A 162 -20.53 12.09 -24.72
CA ILE A 162 -19.71 12.13 -25.93
C ILE A 162 -20.33 13.16 -26.87
N THR A 163 -19.58 14.20 -27.20
CA THR A 163 -20.02 15.30 -28.05
C THR A 163 -19.55 15.14 -29.50
N PRO A 164 -20.12 15.86 -30.47
CA PRO A 164 -19.64 15.82 -31.85
C PRO A 164 -18.16 16.17 -32.01
N GLU A 165 -17.61 17.01 -31.15
CA GLU A 165 -16.19 17.36 -31.12
C GLU A 165 -15.29 16.20 -30.76
N ASP A 166 -15.76 15.28 -29.90
CA ASP A 166 -14.98 14.13 -29.44
C ASP A 166 -14.71 13.09 -30.56
N TYR A 167 -15.57 13.06 -31.58
CA TYR A 167 -15.43 12.12 -32.69
C TYR A 167 -15.19 12.79 -34.07
N ALA A 168 -15.07 14.12 -34.11
CA ALA A 168 -14.93 14.85 -35.38
C ALA A 168 -13.67 14.43 -36.19
N GLU A 169 -12.61 14.08 -35.49
CA GLU A 169 -11.33 13.64 -36.12
C GLU A 169 -11.13 12.12 -36.07
N ARG A 170 -12.18 11.35 -35.73
CA ARG A 170 -12.12 9.89 -35.59
C ARG A 170 -12.78 9.21 -36.78
N GLU A 171 -12.29 8.01 -37.16
CA GLU A 171 -12.92 7.19 -38.17
C GLU A 171 -14.19 6.51 -37.63
N ASP A 172 -15.28 6.57 -38.40
CA ASP A 172 -16.57 6.04 -37.99
C ASP A 172 -16.72 4.55 -38.38
N PHE A 173 -16.76 3.68 -37.41
CA PHE A 173 -16.95 2.23 -37.57
C PHE A 173 -18.37 1.75 -37.27
N ARG A 174 -19.34 2.65 -37.06
CA ARG A 174 -20.73 2.26 -36.69
C ARG A 174 -21.44 1.42 -37.75
N ASP A 175 -21.05 1.56 -39.02
CA ASP A 175 -21.57 0.75 -40.13
C ASP A 175 -20.72 -0.49 -40.42
N THR A 176 -19.65 -0.74 -39.68
CA THR A 176 -18.78 -1.91 -39.82
C THR A 176 -19.12 -2.92 -38.72
N PHE A 177 -19.23 -4.20 -39.09
CA PHE A 177 -19.46 -5.25 -38.08
C PHE A 177 -18.33 -5.22 -37.07
N THR A 178 -18.69 -4.91 -35.82
CA THR A 178 -17.74 -4.76 -34.70
C THR A 178 -18.31 -5.50 -33.48
N CYS A 179 -17.47 -6.25 -32.80
CA CYS A 179 -17.86 -6.99 -31.59
C CYS A 179 -16.75 -6.98 -30.54
N THR A 180 -17.14 -7.18 -29.29
CA THR A 180 -16.23 -7.49 -28.18
C THR A 180 -16.38 -8.97 -27.82
N ILE A 181 -15.34 -9.58 -27.24
CA ILE A 181 -15.34 -10.98 -26.80
C ILE A 181 -14.84 -11.03 -25.36
N ASP A 182 -15.76 -10.81 -24.44
CA ASP A 182 -15.49 -10.62 -23.02
C ASP A 182 -16.12 -11.71 -22.16
N PRO A 183 -15.65 -11.95 -20.93
CA PRO A 183 -16.35 -12.76 -19.94
C PRO A 183 -17.76 -12.24 -19.69
N LYS A 184 -18.69 -13.14 -19.35
CA LYS A 184 -20.12 -12.79 -19.15
C LYS A 184 -20.35 -11.72 -18.07
N ASP A 185 -19.45 -11.61 -17.12
CA ASP A 185 -19.48 -10.69 -15.98
C ASP A 185 -18.57 -9.45 -16.16
N ALA A 186 -17.99 -9.26 -17.35
CA ALA A 186 -17.23 -8.06 -17.67
C ALA A 186 -18.08 -6.81 -17.53
N LYS A 187 -17.50 -5.76 -16.92
CA LYS A 187 -18.14 -4.47 -16.71
C LYS A 187 -17.57 -3.35 -17.59
N ASP A 188 -16.39 -3.59 -18.13
CA ASP A 188 -15.61 -2.71 -18.97
C ASP A 188 -15.21 -3.48 -20.25
N PHE A 189 -15.32 -2.80 -21.38
CA PHE A 189 -15.02 -3.35 -22.70
C PHE A 189 -13.89 -2.53 -23.28
N ASP A 190 -12.65 -2.98 -23.03
CA ASP A 190 -11.44 -2.23 -23.38
C ASP A 190 -11.03 -2.43 -24.84
N ASP A 191 -11.40 -3.56 -25.44
CA ASP A 191 -11.03 -3.89 -26.81
C ASP A 191 -12.22 -4.40 -27.63
N ALA A 192 -12.15 -4.13 -28.93
CA ALA A 192 -13.12 -4.62 -29.90
C ALA A 192 -12.43 -5.04 -31.19
N LEU A 193 -13.08 -5.94 -31.91
CA LEU A 193 -12.66 -6.42 -33.21
C LEU A 193 -13.68 -6.00 -34.26
N SER A 194 -13.21 -5.47 -35.39
CA SER A 194 -14.04 -5.25 -36.57
C SER A 194 -13.59 -6.10 -37.74
N ILE A 195 -14.52 -6.45 -38.60
CA ILE A 195 -14.24 -7.25 -39.80
C ILE A 195 -15.05 -6.74 -40.99
N LYS A 196 -14.36 -6.61 -42.15
CA LYS A 196 -14.97 -6.15 -43.38
C LYS A 196 -14.37 -6.92 -44.57
N LYS A 197 -15.23 -7.43 -45.43
CA LYS A 197 -14.79 -8.10 -46.69
C LYS A 197 -14.53 -7.06 -47.75
N LEU A 198 -13.33 -7.11 -48.35
CA LEU A 198 -12.94 -6.22 -49.44
C LEU A 198 -13.36 -6.78 -50.81
N LYS A 199 -13.35 -5.90 -51.83
CA LYS A 199 -13.78 -6.25 -53.21
C LYS A 199 -12.91 -7.30 -53.89
N ASP A 200 -11.64 -7.41 -53.50
CA ASP A 200 -10.66 -8.37 -54.03
C ASP A 200 -10.68 -9.73 -53.31
N GLY A 201 -11.67 -9.93 -52.42
CA GLY A 201 -11.82 -11.15 -51.64
C GLY A 201 -10.95 -11.21 -50.39
N LEU A 202 -10.19 -10.18 -50.08
CA LEU A 202 -9.44 -10.02 -48.86
C LEU A 202 -10.37 -9.58 -47.73
N TRP A 203 -9.86 -9.69 -46.49
CA TRP A 203 -10.54 -9.24 -45.32
C TRP A 203 -9.73 -8.13 -44.63
N GLU A 204 -10.38 -7.07 -44.27
CA GLU A 204 -9.87 -6.04 -43.35
C GLU A 204 -10.30 -6.41 -41.93
N VAL A 205 -9.34 -6.50 -41.04
CA VAL A 205 -9.58 -6.77 -39.62
C VAL A 205 -9.06 -5.59 -38.82
N GLY A 206 -9.92 -4.96 -38.04
CA GLY A 206 -9.55 -3.88 -37.15
C GLY A 206 -9.46 -4.41 -35.71
N VAL A 207 -8.46 -3.93 -34.98
CA VAL A 207 -8.34 -4.10 -33.55
C VAL A 207 -8.46 -2.71 -32.92
N HIS A 208 -9.48 -2.51 -32.10
CA HIS A 208 -9.82 -1.23 -31.51
C HIS A 208 -9.58 -1.29 -30.01
N ILE A 209 -8.83 -0.34 -29.50
CA ILE A 209 -8.53 -0.24 -28.07
C ILE A 209 -9.14 1.07 -27.55
N ALA A 210 -9.74 1.03 -26.36
CA ALA A 210 -10.30 2.19 -25.72
C ALA A 210 -9.24 3.30 -25.55
N ASP A 211 -9.54 4.49 -26.03
CA ASP A 211 -8.63 5.65 -25.96
C ASP A 211 -8.73 6.32 -24.57
N VAL A 212 -8.23 5.64 -23.56
CA VAL A 212 -8.22 6.14 -22.18
C VAL A 212 -7.46 7.46 -22.07
N SER A 213 -6.41 7.64 -22.89
CA SER A 213 -5.60 8.85 -22.87
C SER A 213 -6.33 10.11 -23.33
N HIS A 214 -7.44 9.97 -24.03
CA HIS A 214 -8.34 11.10 -24.37
C HIS A 214 -8.94 11.73 -23.09
N TYR A 215 -9.25 10.91 -22.08
CA TYR A 215 -9.85 11.37 -20.82
C TYR A 215 -8.84 11.59 -19.72
N VAL A 216 -7.78 10.75 -19.65
CA VAL A 216 -6.79 10.76 -18.58
C VAL A 216 -5.47 11.30 -19.11
N CYS A 217 -5.12 12.52 -18.69
CA CYS A 217 -3.85 13.13 -19.07
C CYS A 217 -2.68 12.41 -18.39
N LEU A 218 -1.64 12.05 -19.16
CA LEU A 218 -0.42 11.40 -18.69
C LEU A 218 0.28 12.15 -17.53
N LEU A 219 0.10 13.48 -17.44
CA LEU A 219 0.66 14.30 -16.35
C LEU A 219 0.07 13.97 -14.96
N TYR A 220 -1.13 13.36 -14.91
CA TYR A 220 -1.76 12.97 -13.64
C TYR A 220 -1.50 11.50 -13.27
N THR A 221 -0.99 10.70 -14.20
CA THR A 221 -0.68 9.28 -13.96
C THR A 221 0.78 9.04 -13.58
N SER A 222 1.69 9.96 -13.96
CA SER A 222 3.13 9.82 -13.66
C SER A 222 3.47 10.11 -12.20
N ASP A 223 2.71 11.00 -11.54
CA ASP A 223 2.93 11.33 -10.12
C ASP A 223 2.43 10.25 -9.14
N ALA A 224 1.72 9.23 -9.62
CA ALA A 224 1.26 8.10 -8.80
C ALA A 224 2.23 6.92 -8.79
N ALA A 225 3.31 6.97 -9.57
CA ALA A 225 4.27 5.87 -9.76
C ALA A 225 5.69 6.15 -9.22
N ASP A 226 5.94 7.33 -8.61
CA ASP A 226 7.22 7.68 -7.98
C ASP A 226 7.21 7.46 -6.45
#